data_91a80de74a4b6e0fabe7393f4d5190d1
#
_entry.id   91a80de74a4b6e0fabe7393f4d5190d1
#
_cell.length_a   1.000
_cell.length_b   1.000
_cell.length_c   1.000
_cell.angle_alpha   90.00
_cell.angle_beta   90.00
_cell.angle_gamma   90.00
#
_symmetry.space_group_name_H-M   'P 1'
#
loop_
_entity.id
_entity.type
_entity.pdbx_description
1 polymer ?
#
loop_
_entity_poly.entity_id
_entity_poly.type
_entity_poly.pdbx_seq_one_letter_code
_entity_poly.pdbx_strand_id
1 'polypeptide(L)'
;VMTERIRQVHKDSYESYGMPRVRAELMEQGACISRQRVARLMRSARLQGISKRRGFTVTTHRDKRQAPARDLVNRRFRANGPNQLWVADMTYVPTWMGFLYLAVVIDVWSRRVVGWSMGERMTSDLVLAALNMALEQRKPKGVIHHSDQGSQYTSQAFGERCRQMSVRPSMGTVGDAYDNATAERFFARLQGALIELT
;
A
#
# COMPACT_ATOMS: atom_id res chain seq x y z
N VAL A 1 28.26 29.94 -3.53
CA VAL A 1 28.95 28.69 -3.82
C VAL A 1 27.93 27.60 -4.11
N MET A 2 28.22 26.63 -5.02
CA MET A 2 27.25 25.61 -5.50
C MET A 2 26.66 24.75 -4.36
N THR A 3 27.45 24.40 -3.35
CA THR A 3 26.96 23.63 -2.19
C THR A 3 25.86 24.39 -1.43
N GLU A 4 25.95 25.70 -1.34
CA GLU A 4 24.94 26.51 -0.67
C GLU A 4 23.61 26.52 -1.45
N ARG A 5 23.70 26.61 -2.78
CA ARG A 5 22.50 26.48 -3.64
C ARG A 5 21.84 25.10 -3.51
N ILE A 6 22.65 24.04 -3.41
CA ILE A 6 22.13 22.68 -3.17
C ILE A 6 21.44 22.60 -1.81
N ARG A 7 21.99 23.20 -0.74
CA ARG A 7 21.34 23.25 0.58
C ARG A 7 20.03 24.02 0.53
N GLN A 8 20.01 25.15 -0.15
CA GLN A 8 18.79 25.94 -0.29
C GLN A 8 17.68 25.16 -0.99
N VAL A 9 17.96 24.57 -2.16
CA VAL A 9 17.01 23.72 -2.88
C VAL A 9 16.51 22.54 -2.03
N HIS A 10 17.43 21.92 -1.26
CA HIS A 10 17.05 20.81 -0.38
C HIS A 10 16.16 21.29 0.77
N LYS A 11 16.45 22.44 1.37
CA LYS A 11 15.63 23.06 2.41
C LYS A 11 14.26 23.49 1.90
N ASP A 12 14.19 24.12 0.73
CA ASP A 12 12.95 24.59 0.10
C ASP A 12 12.03 23.42 -0.27
N SER A 13 12.61 22.24 -0.52
CA SER A 13 11.87 21.00 -0.73
C SER A 13 11.52 20.26 0.57
N TYR A 14 11.59 20.90 1.72
CA TYR A 14 11.39 20.26 3.04
C TYR A 14 12.27 19.01 3.23
N GLU A 15 13.53 19.10 2.80
CA GLU A 15 14.51 18.01 2.85
C GLU A 15 14.12 16.73 2.10
N SER A 16 13.11 16.83 1.22
CA SER A 16 12.57 15.67 0.51
C SER A 16 13.34 15.34 -0.79
N TYR A 17 13.99 16.33 -1.42
CA TYR A 17 14.64 16.13 -2.71
C TYR A 17 15.96 15.37 -2.61
N GLY A 18 16.02 14.23 -3.31
CA GLY A 18 17.27 13.53 -3.60
C GLY A 18 18.01 14.14 -4.81
N MET A 19 19.20 13.62 -5.09
CA MET A 19 20.10 14.11 -6.14
C MET A 19 19.42 14.39 -7.50
N PRO A 20 18.52 13.52 -8.04
CA PRO A 20 17.92 13.78 -9.34
C PRO A 20 17.04 15.04 -9.36
N ARG A 21 16.24 15.25 -8.32
CA ARG A 21 15.35 16.42 -8.21
C ARG A 21 16.12 17.69 -7.90
N VAL A 22 17.09 17.63 -6.97
CA VAL A 22 17.99 18.78 -6.70
C VAL A 22 18.70 19.21 -7.97
N ARG A 23 19.18 18.27 -8.80
CA ARG A 23 19.81 18.62 -10.08
C ARG A 23 18.81 19.29 -11.04
N ALA A 24 17.59 18.75 -11.18
CA ALA A 24 16.58 19.32 -12.05
C ALA A 24 16.28 20.79 -11.68
N GLU A 25 16.04 21.05 -10.41
CA GLU A 25 15.79 22.39 -9.87
C GLU A 25 16.95 23.35 -10.13
N LEU A 26 18.18 22.89 -9.90
CA LEU A 26 19.37 23.71 -10.20
C LEU A 26 19.50 24.03 -11.70
N MET A 27 19.11 23.12 -12.59
CA MET A 27 19.11 23.35 -14.03
C MET A 27 18.03 24.34 -14.44
N GLU A 28 16.84 24.29 -13.86
CA GLU A 28 15.78 25.29 -14.06
C GLU A 28 16.20 26.68 -13.59
N GLN A 29 17.00 26.74 -12.52
CA GLN A 29 17.65 27.97 -12.04
C GLN A 29 18.88 28.40 -12.85
N GLY A 30 19.12 27.80 -14.03
CA GLY A 30 20.19 28.14 -14.95
C GLY A 30 21.59 27.59 -14.58
N ALA A 31 21.68 26.65 -13.63
CA ALA A 31 22.98 26.07 -13.25
C ALA A 31 23.31 24.82 -14.08
N CYS A 32 24.34 24.88 -14.90
CA CYS A 32 24.84 23.72 -15.64
C CYS A 32 25.74 22.86 -14.72
N ILE A 33 25.18 21.74 -14.20
CA ILE A 33 25.88 20.86 -13.26
C ILE A 33 25.67 19.39 -13.57
N SER A 34 26.75 18.59 -13.52
CA SER A 34 26.66 17.14 -13.77
C SER A 34 26.04 16.39 -12.57
N ARG A 35 25.39 15.25 -12.86
CA ARG A 35 24.80 14.36 -11.83
C ARG A 35 25.82 13.95 -10.78
N GLN A 36 27.02 13.57 -11.21
CA GLN A 36 28.10 13.13 -10.31
C GLN A 36 28.54 14.25 -9.36
N ARG A 37 28.62 15.49 -9.84
CA ARG A 37 29.00 16.65 -9.02
C ARG A 37 27.93 16.96 -7.98
N VAL A 38 26.62 16.92 -8.32
CA VAL A 38 25.53 17.10 -7.35
C VAL A 38 25.58 15.99 -6.30
N ALA A 39 25.71 14.72 -6.72
CA ALA A 39 25.78 13.59 -5.80
C ALA A 39 26.94 13.69 -4.81
N ARG A 40 28.12 14.11 -5.29
CA ARG A 40 29.31 14.32 -4.45
C ARG A 40 29.11 15.46 -3.44
N LEU A 41 28.55 16.59 -3.87
CA LEU A 41 28.31 17.76 -3.02
C LEU A 41 27.21 17.47 -1.99
N MET A 42 26.13 16.78 -2.35
CA MET A 42 25.13 16.35 -1.39
C MET A 42 25.71 15.41 -0.34
N ARG A 43 26.54 14.43 -0.75
CA ARG A 43 27.18 13.50 0.17
C ARG A 43 28.15 14.23 1.14
N SER A 44 28.96 15.13 0.63
CA SER A 44 29.89 15.93 1.47
C SER A 44 29.15 16.84 2.44
N ALA A 45 27.98 17.34 2.05
CA ALA A 45 27.08 18.15 2.88
C ALA A 45 26.16 17.34 3.79
N ARG A 46 26.23 15.98 3.75
CA ARG A 46 25.37 15.03 4.47
C ARG A 46 23.87 15.22 4.18
N LEU A 47 23.54 15.64 2.96
CA LEU A 47 22.17 15.84 2.50
C LEU A 47 21.65 14.56 1.85
N GLN A 48 20.49 14.09 2.28
CA GLN A 48 19.81 12.92 1.73
C GLN A 48 18.34 13.24 1.53
N GLY A 49 17.82 13.00 0.31
CA GLY A 49 16.40 13.08 0.06
C GLY A 49 15.65 11.88 0.61
N ILE A 50 14.33 12.00 0.71
CA ILE A 50 13.46 10.91 1.12
C ILE A 50 13.52 9.82 0.05
N SER A 51 14.04 8.65 0.42
CA SER A 51 14.05 7.48 -0.45
C SER A 51 12.86 6.58 -0.12
N LYS A 52 11.98 6.31 -1.10
CA LYS A 52 10.97 5.24 -0.97
C LYS A 52 11.60 3.84 -0.79
N ARG A 53 12.92 3.71 -1.02
CA ARG A 53 13.71 2.48 -0.86
C ARG A 53 14.44 2.42 0.49
N ARG A 54 13.91 2.95 1.56
CA ARG A 54 14.43 2.64 2.89
C ARG A 54 13.92 1.25 3.27
N GLY A 55 14.85 0.30 3.19
CA GLY A 55 14.86 -1.00 3.81
C GLY A 55 13.51 -1.72 3.76
N PHE A 56 13.53 -2.95 3.37
CA PHE A 56 12.41 -3.87 3.57
C PHE A 56 12.12 -3.89 5.08
N THR A 57 11.33 -2.95 5.56
CA THR A 57 10.81 -3.01 6.92
C THR A 57 9.81 -4.14 6.89
N VAL A 58 10.18 -5.29 7.45
CA VAL A 58 9.24 -6.37 7.73
C VAL A 58 8.24 -5.79 8.72
N THR A 59 7.17 -5.21 8.22
CA THR A 59 6.11 -4.58 9.00
C THR A 59 5.18 -5.63 9.61
N THR A 60 5.36 -6.91 9.27
CA THR A 60 4.44 -7.98 9.60
C THR A 60 5.20 -9.14 10.24
N HIS A 61 5.04 -9.33 11.55
CA HIS A 61 5.46 -10.53 12.24
C HIS A 61 4.36 -11.59 12.11
N ARG A 62 4.59 -12.55 11.21
CA ARG A 62 3.71 -13.71 11.04
C ARG A 62 3.73 -14.58 12.28
N ASP A 63 2.57 -14.92 12.84
CA ASP A 63 2.48 -16.02 13.81
C ASP A 63 2.70 -17.34 13.06
N LYS A 64 3.84 -17.98 13.32
CA LYS A 64 4.24 -19.25 12.68
C LYS A 64 3.32 -20.43 13.02
N ARG A 65 2.41 -20.26 13.96
CA ARG A 65 1.48 -21.32 14.41
C ARG A 65 0.26 -21.48 13.50
N GLN A 66 -0.02 -20.48 12.63
CA GLN A 66 -1.15 -20.54 11.72
C GLN A 66 -0.66 -20.69 10.28
N ALA A 67 -1.06 -21.78 9.63
CA ALA A 67 -0.81 -21.97 8.21
C ALA A 67 -1.65 -20.98 7.39
N PRO A 68 -1.09 -20.29 6.39
CA PRO A 68 -1.86 -19.44 5.50
C PRO A 68 -2.90 -20.26 4.75
N ALA A 69 -4.00 -19.63 4.39
CA ALA A 69 -4.97 -20.24 3.48
C ALA A 69 -4.32 -20.55 2.14
N ARG A 70 -4.78 -21.62 1.49
CA ARG A 70 -4.29 -21.99 0.15
C ARG A 70 -4.67 -20.92 -0.87
N ASP A 71 -3.83 -20.71 -1.87
CA ASP A 71 -4.19 -19.89 -3.02
C ASP A 71 -5.27 -20.61 -3.84
N LEU A 72 -6.47 -20.03 -3.87
CA LEU A 72 -7.62 -20.49 -4.64
C LEU A 72 -7.75 -19.75 -5.98
N VAL A 73 -6.97 -18.68 -6.17
CA VAL A 73 -7.08 -17.78 -7.33
C VAL A 73 -6.08 -18.17 -8.42
N ASN A 74 -4.89 -18.66 -8.04
CA ASN A 74 -3.84 -19.07 -8.98
C ASN A 74 -3.60 -18.01 -10.07
N ARG A 75 -3.45 -16.74 -9.68
CA ARG A 75 -3.27 -15.58 -10.60
C ARG A 75 -4.44 -15.34 -11.57
N ARG A 76 -5.57 -16.01 -11.41
CA ARG A 76 -6.76 -15.82 -12.26
C ARG A 76 -7.73 -14.83 -11.62
N PHE A 77 -7.38 -13.56 -11.59
CA PHE A 77 -8.22 -12.48 -11.05
C PHE A 77 -9.37 -12.14 -12.01
N ARG A 78 -10.24 -13.13 -12.25
CA ARG A 78 -11.45 -12.99 -13.08
C ARG A 78 -12.62 -13.60 -12.34
N ALA A 79 -13.78 -12.96 -12.45
CA ALA A 79 -15.04 -13.45 -11.94
C ALA A 79 -16.10 -13.32 -13.04
N ASN A 80 -17.02 -14.26 -13.12
CA ASN A 80 -18.10 -14.27 -14.11
C ASN A 80 -19.38 -13.59 -13.60
N GLY A 81 -19.37 -13.16 -12.34
CA GLY A 81 -20.48 -12.48 -11.68
C GLY A 81 -20.05 -11.82 -10.37
N PRO A 82 -20.95 -11.00 -9.79
CA PRO A 82 -20.64 -10.29 -8.54
C PRO A 82 -20.48 -11.27 -7.37
N ASN A 83 -19.66 -10.88 -6.40
CA ASN A 83 -19.46 -11.60 -5.14
C ASN A 83 -18.90 -13.03 -5.28
N GLN A 84 -18.24 -13.35 -6.38
CA GLN A 84 -17.52 -14.61 -6.56
C GLN A 84 -16.09 -14.54 -6.02
N LEU A 85 -15.42 -13.41 -6.28
CA LEU A 85 -14.05 -13.14 -5.85
C LEU A 85 -13.93 -11.69 -5.36
N TRP A 86 -13.50 -11.55 -4.14
CA TRP A 86 -13.08 -10.29 -3.56
C TRP A 86 -11.57 -10.27 -3.38
N VAL A 87 -10.94 -9.16 -3.67
CA VAL A 87 -9.54 -8.90 -3.32
C VAL A 87 -9.50 -7.87 -2.21
N ALA A 88 -8.61 -8.09 -1.26
CA ALA A 88 -8.44 -7.19 -0.13
C ALA A 88 -6.98 -6.85 0.09
N ASP A 89 -6.76 -5.63 0.50
CA ASP A 89 -5.44 -5.12 0.80
C ASP A 89 -5.50 -3.95 1.78
N MET A 90 -4.34 -3.60 2.33
CA MET A 90 -4.19 -2.46 3.21
C MET A 90 -3.13 -1.51 2.68
N THR A 91 -3.39 -0.23 2.81
CA THR A 91 -2.43 0.84 2.55
C THR A 91 -2.40 1.83 3.72
N TYR A 92 -1.42 2.71 3.71
CA TYR A 92 -1.39 3.85 4.62
C TYR A 92 -1.59 5.14 3.81
N VAL A 93 -2.32 6.06 4.40
CA VAL A 93 -2.55 7.41 3.88
C VAL A 93 -1.81 8.37 4.81
N PRO A 94 -0.82 9.12 4.32
CA PRO A 94 -0.15 10.14 5.12
C PRO A 94 -1.14 11.27 5.41
N THR A 95 -1.19 11.71 6.66
CA THR A 95 -2.00 12.84 7.12
C THR A 95 -1.13 13.82 7.90
N TRP A 96 -1.64 15.01 8.14
CA TRP A 96 -0.96 16.03 8.96
C TRP A 96 -0.63 15.55 10.39
N MET A 97 -1.41 14.61 10.91
CA MET A 97 -1.25 14.04 12.26
C MET A 97 -0.52 12.70 12.29
N GLY A 98 -0.03 12.20 11.14
CA GLY A 98 0.64 10.90 11.05
C GLY A 98 0.06 10.03 9.94
N PHE A 99 0.09 8.71 10.14
CA PHE A 99 -0.42 7.75 9.16
C PHE A 99 -1.81 7.24 9.55
N LEU A 100 -2.72 7.26 8.59
CA LEU A 100 -3.99 6.58 8.66
C LEU A 100 -3.93 5.32 7.82
N TYR A 101 -4.29 4.18 8.38
CA TYR A 101 -4.34 2.91 7.67
C TYR A 101 -5.72 2.69 7.08
N LEU A 102 -5.77 2.28 5.82
CA LEU A 102 -7.00 1.99 5.09
C LEU A 102 -6.97 0.53 4.66
N ALA A 103 -7.94 -0.25 5.12
CA ALA A 103 -8.23 -1.59 4.59
C ALA A 103 -9.38 -1.48 3.59
N VAL A 104 -9.28 -2.18 2.46
CA VAL A 104 -10.32 -2.22 1.43
C VAL A 104 -10.64 -3.64 1.00
N VAL A 105 -11.89 -3.87 0.63
CA VAL A 105 -12.36 -5.09 -0.03
C VAL A 105 -12.99 -4.69 -1.35
N ILE A 106 -12.51 -5.24 -2.46
CA ILE A 106 -12.92 -4.90 -3.83
C ILE A 106 -13.51 -6.14 -4.50
N ASP A 107 -14.70 -6.01 -5.03
CA ASP A 107 -15.30 -7.06 -5.87
C ASP A 107 -14.64 -7.05 -7.26
N VAL A 108 -14.04 -8.17 -7.64
CA VAL A 108 -13.24 -8.28 -8.88
C VAL A 108 -14.10 -8.10 -10.13
N TRP A 109 -15.35 -8.57 -10.11
CA TRP A 109 -16.25 -8.46 -11.24
C TRP A 109 -16.69 -7.01 -11.49
N SER A 110 -17.21 -6.35 -10.46
CA SER A 110 -17.74 -4.99 -10.59
C SER A 110 -16.67 -3.91 -10.40
N ARG A 111 -15.49 -4.27 -9.87
CA ARG A 111 -14.40 -3.36 -9.49
C ARG A 111 -14.81 -2.30 -8.46
N ARG A 112 -15.88 -2.55 -7.73
CA ARG A 112 -16.38 -1.67 -6.66
C ARG A 112 -15.74 -2.04 -5.34
N VAL A 113 -15.42 -1.03 -4.55
CA VAL A 113 -15.13 -1.20 -3.13
C VAL A 113 -16.44 -1.61 -2.47
N VAL A 114 -16.48 -2.80 -1.89
CA VAL A 114 -17.65 -3.39 -1.22
C VAL A 114 -17.53 -3.32 0.30
N GLY A 115 -16.34 -3.06 0.82
CA GLY A 115 -16.10 -2.82 2.22
C GLY A 115 -14.79 -2.07 2.41
N TRP A 116 -14.74 -1.24 3.43
CA TRP A 116 -13.54 -0.51 3.80
C TRP A 116 -13.56 -0.14 5.29
N SER A 117 -12.40 0.13 5.84
CA SER A 117 -12.25 0.64 7.20
C SER A 117 -10.96 1.45 7.31
N MET A 118 -10.98 2.46 8.17
CA MET A 118 -9.82 3.30 8.46
C MET A 118 -9.49 3.24 9.95
N GLY A 119 -8.21 3.38 10.28
CA GLY A 119 -7.74 3.38 11.66
C GLY A 119 -6.31 3.86 11.80
N GLU A 120 -5.93 4.23 13.01
CA GLU A 120 -4.58 4.71 13.33
C GLU A 120 -3.55 3.58 13.41
N ARG A 121 -3.99 2.33 13.46
CA ARG A 121 -3.14 1.16 13.63
C ARG A 121 -3.51 0.06 12.63
N MET A 122 -2.51 -0.64 12.15
CA MET A 122 -2.65 -1.79 11.25
C MET A 122 -2.97 -3.06 12.06
N THR A 123 -4.21 -3.22 12.50
CA THR A 123 -4.68 -4.32 13.34
C THR A 123 -5.56 -5.30 12.58
N SER A 124 -5.79 -6.49 13.16
CA SER A 124 -6.76 -7.45 12.63
C SER A 124 -8.19 -6.89 12.67
N ASP A 125 -8.52 -6.03 13.62
CA ASP A 125 -9.84 -5.39 13.72
C ASP A 125 -10.12 -4.50 12.51
N LEU A 126 -9.09 -3.86 11.96
CA LEU A 126 -9.22 -3.02 10.77
C LEU A 126 -9.71 -3.85 9.57
N VAL A 127 -9.09 -4.99 9.31
CA VAL A 127 -9.49 -5.86 8.18
C VAL A 127 -10.82 -6.56 8.45
N LEU A 128 -11.13 -6.88 9.71
CA LEU A 128 -12.42 -7.42 10.12
C LEU A 128 -13.56 -6.42 9.91
N ALA A 129 -13.35 -5.16 10.24
CA ALA A 129 -14.35 -4.12 10.01
C ALA A 129 -14.63 -3.94 8.51
N ALA A 130 -13.61 -3.92 7.65
CA ALA A 130 -13.76 -3.87 6.22
C ALA A 130 -14.50 -5.10 5.66
N LEU A 131 -14.15 -6.29 6.14
CA LEU A 131 -14.84 -7.54 5.77
C LEU A 131 -16.31 -7.52 6.21
N ASN A 132 -16.60 -7.12 7.44
CA ASN A 132 -17.96 -7.05 7.95
C ASN A 132 -18.83 -6.10 7.14
N MET A 133 -18.35 -4.91 6.81
CA MET A 133 -19.04 -3.98 5.92
C MET A 133 -19.37 -4.64 4.57
N ALA A 134 -18.40 -5.32 3.96
CA ALA A 134 -18.61 -6.02 2.69
C ALA A 134 -19.69 -7.10 2.80
N LEU A 135 -19.66 -7.88 3.88
CA LEU A 135 -20.62 -8.95 4.15
C LEU A 135 -22.04 -8.42 4.36
N GLU A 136 -22.19 -7.34 5.12
CA GLU A 136 -23.49 -6.69 5.38
C GLU A 136 -24.11 -6.12 4.11
N GLN A 137 -23.30 -5.44 3.29
CA GLN A 137 -23.76 -4.82 2.06
C GLN A 137 -24.10 -5.83 0.96
N ARG A 138 -23.32 -6.90 0.85
CA ARG A 138 -23.37 -7.79 -0.32
C ARG A 138 -24.01 -9.14 -0.05
N LYS A 139 -24.04 -9.59 1.22
CA LYS A 139 -24.61 -10.88 1.66
C LYS A 139 -24.20 -12.05 0.74
N PRO A 140 -22.90 -12.24 0.50
CA PRO A 140 -22.42 -13.23 -0.48
C PRO A 140 -22.68 -14.66 0.00
N LYS A 141 -22.71 -15.59 -0.95
CA LYS A 141 -22.73 -17.03 -0.64
C LYS A 141 -21.44 -17.67 -1.17
N GLY A 142 -20.52 -18.02 -0.26
CA GLY A 142 -19.29 -18.74 -0.61
C GLY A 142 -18.27 -17.92 -1.41
N VAL A 143 -18.20 -16.60 -1.22
CA VAL A 143 -17.22 -15.72 -1.87
C VAL A 143 -15.78 -16.11 -1.51
N ILE A 144 -14.88 -16.05 -2.48
CA ILE A 144 -13.44 -16.14 -2.23
C ILE A 144 -12.95 -14.76 -1.81
N HIS A 145 -12.34 -14.66 -0.63
CA HIS A 145 -11.66 -13.45 -0.16
C HIS A 145 -10.15 -13.65 -0.29
N HIS A 146 -9.54 -13.00 -1.27
CA HIS A 146 -8.12 -13.11 -1.57
C HIS A 146 -7.35 -11.91 -1.02
N SER A 147 -6.27 -12.18 -0.29
CA SER A 147 -5.39 -11.17 0.29
C SER A 147 -3.93 -11.62 0.22
N ASP A 148 -3.02 -10.74 0.62
CA ASP A 148 -1.65 -11.12 0.94
C ASP A 148 -1.59 -12.00 2.20
N GLN A 149 -0.38 -12.48 2.56
CA GLN A 149 -0.15 -13.26 3.78
C GLN A 149 0.12 -12.37 5.00
N GLY A 150 -0.47 -11.19 5.06
CA GLY A 150 -0.35 -10.28 6.21
C GLY A 150 -0.84 -10.93 7.52
N SER A 151 -0.22 -10.58 8.65
CA SER A 151 -0.59 -11.11 9.97
C SER A 151 -2.04 -10.85 10.34
N GLN A 152 -2.62 -9.79 9.81
CA GLN A 152 -4.01 -9.40 10.02
C GLN A 152 -4.98 -10.40 9.41
N TYR A 153 -4.69 -10.86 8.18
CA TYR A 153 -5.51 -11.83 7.45
C TYR A 153 -5.27 -13.26 7.90
N THR A 154 -4.09 -13.56 8.49
CA THR A 154 -3.79 -14.87 9.09
C THR A 154 -4.23 -14.99 10.55
N SER A 155 -4.83 -13.94 11.13
CA SER A 155 -5.30 -13.95 12.50
C SER A 155 -6.42 -14.96 12.73
N GLN A 156 -6.48 -15.55 13.94
CA GLN A 156 -7.53 -16.48 14.32
C GLN A 156 -8.92 -15.84 14.20
N ALA A 157 -9.06 -14.58 14.63
CA ALA A 157 -10.32 -13.84 14.55
C ALA A 157 -10.83 -13.68 13.10
N PHE A 158 -9.91 -13.40 12.16
CA PHE A 158 -10.26 -13.29 10.74
C PHE A 158 -10.70 -14.65 10.16
N GLY A 159 -9.96 -15.71 10.44
CA GLY A 159 -10.29 -17.07 10.00
C GLY A 159 -11.63 -17.56 10.57
N GLU A 160 -11.90 -17.27 11.85
CA GLU A 160 -13.17 -17.58 12.51
C GLU A 160 -14.33 -16.84 11.84
N ARG A 161 -14.18 -15.54 11.58
CA ARG A 161 -15.22 -14.75 10.90
C ARG A 161 -15.49 -15.26 9.48
N CYS A 162 -14.47 -15.62 8.73
CA CYS A 162 -14.63 -16.22 7.41
C CYS A 162 -15.47 -17.51 7.47
N ARG A 163 -15.19 -18.39 8.46
CA ARG A 163 -15.95 -19.63 8.65
C ARG A 163 -17.43 -19.37 8.97
N GLN A 164 -17.70 -18.48 9.92
CA GLN A 164 -19.06 -18.10 10.32
C GLN A 164 -19.90 -17.59 9.14
N MET A 165 -19.28 -16.85 8.24
CA MET A 165 -19.95 -16.20 7.12
C MET A 165 -19.81 -16.96 5.80
N SER A 166 -19.31 -18.19 5.83
CA SER A 166 -19.06 -19.01 4.63
C SER A 166 -18.19 -18.31 3.58
N VAL A 167 -17.27 -17.46 4.02
CA VAL A 167 -16.24 -16.85 3.18
C VAL A 167 -15.10 -17.83 3.04
N ARG A 168 -14.58 -17.97 1.84
CA ARG A 168 -13.43 -18.82 1.53
C ARG A 168 -12.15 -18.00 1.50
N PRO A 169 -11.30 -18.02 2.55
CA PRO A 169 -10.06 -17.27 2.52
C PRO A 169 -9.10 -17.87 1.50
N SER A 170 -8.38 -17.01 0.79
CA SER A 170 -7.35 -17.34 -0.18
C SER A 170 -6.19 -16.38 0.01
N MET A 171 -4.96 -16.86 -0.07
CA MET A 171 -3.78 -16.03 0.11
C MET A 171 -2.78 -16.30 -1.01
N GLY A 172 -2.24 -15.22 -1.58
CA GLY A 172 -1.19 -15.28 -2.58
C GLY A 172 0.14 -15.78 -2.00
N THR A 173 1.10 -16.04 -2.87
CA THR A 173 2.45 -16.44 -2.46
C THR A 173 3.25 -15.22 -2.00
N VAL A 174 4.14 -15.42 -1.02
CA VAL A 174 4.97 -14.32 -0.50
C VAL A 174 5.86 -13.77 -1.62
N GLY A 175 5.71 -12.47 -1.90
CA GLY A 175 6.58 -11.74 -2.85
C GLY A 175 6.09 -11.74 -4.30
N ASP A 176 4.88 -12.20 -4.59
CA ASP A 176 4.32 -12.12 -5.93
C ASP A 176 3.57 -10.79 -6.14
N ALA A 177 4.21 -9.88 -6.88
CA ALA A 177 3.65 -8.57 -7.21
C ALA A 177 2.38 -8.64 -8.08
N TYR A 178 2.07 -9.79 -8.67
CA TYR A 178 0.88 -9.97 -9.51
C TYR A 178 -0.38 -10.30 -8.72
N ASP A 179 -0.23 -10.74 -7.45
CA ASP A 179 -1.34 -11.24 -6.64
C ASP A 179 -2.32 -10.14 -6.20
N ASN A 180 -1.97 -8.84 -6.37
CA ASN A 180 -2.81 -7.75 -5.90
C ASN A 180 -2.97 -6.56 -6.87
N ALA A 181 -2.72 -6.77 -8.17
CA ALA A 181 -2.76 -5.72 -9.19
C ALA A 181 -4.08 -4.90 -9.21
N THR A 182 -5.19 -5.48 -8.74
CA THR A 182 -6.48 -4.77 -8.68
C THR A 182 -6.51 -3.78 -7.52
N ALA A 183 -6.02 -4.18 -6.34
CA ALA A 183 -5.93 -3.29 -5.18
C ALA A 183 -4.83 -2.23 -5.40
N GLU A 184 -3.69 -2.61 -5.97
CA GLU A 184 -2.62 -1.66 -6.32
C GLU A 184 -3.11 -0.55 -7.26
N ARG A 185 -3.88 -0.89 -8.28
CA ARG A 185 -4.48 0.11 -9.19
C ARG A 185 -5.48 1.01 -8.48
N PHE A 186 -6.25 0.48 -7.56
CA PHE A 186 -7.16 1.27 -6.74
C PHE A 186 -6.38 2.25 -5.86
N PHE A 187 -5.36 1.79 -5.14
CA PHE A 187 -4.55 2.65 -4.28
C PHE A 187 -3.75 3.69 -5.07
N ALA A 188 -3.23 3.34 -6.25
CA ALA A 188 -2.56 4.31 -7.11
C ALA A 188 -3.49 5.46 -7.54
N ARG A 189 -4.75 5.16 -7.85
CA ARG A 189 -5.77 6.18 -8.17
C ARG A 189 -6.16 7.00 -6.95
N LEU A 190 -6.34 6.35 -5.81
CA LEU A 190 -6.67 7.04 -4.55
C LEU A 190 -5.56 8.02 -4.16
N GLN A 191 -4.29 7.58 -4.22
CA GLN A 191 -3.15 8.44 -3.93
C GLN A 191 -3.03 9.61 -4.92
N GLY A 192 -3.31 9.38 -6.22
CA GLY A 192 -3.37 10.44 -7.23
C GLY A 192 -4.42 11.48 -6.88
N ALA A 193 -5.65 11.05 -6.58
CA ALA A 193 -6.73 11.94 -6.21
C ALA A 193 -6.48 12.72 -4.91
N LEU A 194 -5.79 12.13 -3.93
CA LEU A 194 -5.43 12.82 -2.69
C LEU A 194 -4.36 13.90 -2.90
N ILE A 195 -3.44 13.70 -3.86
CA ILE A 195 -2.41 14.69 -4.20
C ILE A 195 -3.02 15.89 -4.95
N GLU A 196 -4.07 15.69 -5.74
CA GLU A 196 -4.78 16.76 -6.43
C GLU A 196 -5.63 17.64 -5.50
N LEU A 197 -5.92 17.17 -4.28
CA LEU A 197 -6.73 17.88 -3.27
C LEU A 197 -5.89 18.66 -2.25
N THR A 198 -4.56 18.57 -2.30
CA THR A 198 -3.62 19.25 -1.41
C THR A 198 -2.83 20.31 -2.14
#